data_55e52b4dd77e324ab8e7bf35852433d6
#
_entry.id   55e52b4dd77e324ab8e7bf35852433d6
#
_cell.length_a   1.000
_cell.length_b   1.000
_cell.length_c   1.000
_cell.angle_alpha   90.00
_cell.angle_beta   90.00
_cell.angle_gamma   90.00
#
_symmetry.space_group_name_H-M   'P 1'
#
loop_
_entity.id
_entity.type
_entity.pdbx_description
1 polymer ?
#
loop_
_entity_poly.entity_id
_entity_poly.type
_entity_poly.pdbx_seq_one_letter_code
_entity_poly.pdbx_strand_id
1 'polypeptide(L)'
;MPFLALLPMLASAVPFVAPDPPGPHIRLTEADIAPATAWTDDAPIVGTYFFYWYDRESTAHFVNGDGSDALVDHPTNADGYSWKSADWWERELRDVLDAELDFIAPVYWGVPGHYESGRFHWSFEGLPPLVEAWERLSAAGESPPQVALFYDTSTLRHSGEGRHIDLTTADGKEWFYATIRDFFSLIPPKMWAIRGGGPIVFLYSAAFAKAQDTTVFDYLDERFRADFACEPYVVREVSWQGETDAVYAWGGALGLKPYSVAALGPGYDHSAVPGRDPLVVERRGGDFYRESWDALLSFHPDRRAKIAMVETWNELHEGTDICDTVEFGRQYIDMTAEYATRFRAGEHTTYAGSYDDAEQVEVALGCELEEAGLRLVNGGDGAMEAAVIDGVECWETRPNVHGPARYAYFDVDESFLFDEAGARVSIDVTYRDAGCDAFEVNYDAADTTASVREGAFASGGSVSIGDTGEWKTATFDLAGCRFANRANGADFRLAVLGADARLAVSRVVVRRRDR
;
A
#
# COMPACT_ATOMS: atom_id res chain seq x y z
N MET A 1 17.88 62.80 -5.13
CA MET A 1 17.62 61.88 -3.99
C MET A 1 17.84 60.47 -4.48
N PRO A 2 18.85 59.72 -3.99
CA PRO A 2 19.08 58.36 -4.44
C PRO A 2 18.13 57.42 -3.68
N PHE A 3 17.43 56.58 -4.44
CA PHE A 3 16.67 55.47 -3.91
C PHE A 3 17.65 54.42 -3.34
N LEU A 4 17.65 54.23 -2.03
CA LEU A 4 18.26 53.06 -1.41
C LEU A 4 17.34 51.85 -1.70
N ALA A 5 17.80 50.91 -2.51
CA ALA A 5 17.20 49.60 -2.64
C ALA A 5 17.50 48.81 -1.37
N LEU A 6 16.46 48.54 -0.55
CA LEU A 6 16.55 47.53 0.49
C LEU A 6 16.64 46.15 -0.20
N LEU A 7 17.81 45.54 -0.16
CA LEU A 7 17.97 44.10 -0.40
C LEU A 7 17.25 43.35 0.74
N PRO A 8 16.39 42.38 0.43
CA PRO A 8 15.84 41.51 1.48
C PRO A 8 16.99 40.71 2.09
N MET A 9 17.24 40.90 3.37
CA MET A 9 18.07 39.97 4.14
C MET A 9 17.39 38.59 4.04
N LEU A 10 18.00 37.69 3.28
CA LEU A 10 17.74 36.26 3.40
C LEU A 10 18.15 35.88 4.81
N ALA A 11 17.17 35.70 5.71
CA ALA A 11 17.40 35.04 6.98
C ALA A 11 17.91 33.64 6.64
N SER A 12 19.17 33.36 6.89
CA SER A 12 19.69 32.01 6.81
C SER A 12 18.92 31.19 7.87
N ALA A 13 18.12 30.24 7.43
CA ALA A 13 17.48 29.32 8.35
C ALA A 13 18.58 28.65 9.18
N VAL A 14 18.38 28.61 10.50
CA VAL A 14 19.29 27.88 11.39
C VAL A 14 19.19 26.39 10.98
N PRO A 15 20.32 25.72 10.74
CA PRO A 15 20.31 24.30 10.41
C PRO A 15 19.53 23.50 11.45
N PHE A 16 18.81 22.48 11.00
CA PHE A 16 18.16 21.54 11.93
C PHE A 16 19.24 20.70 12.61
N VAL A 17 19.21 20.67 13.92
CA VAL A 17 20.02 19.78 14.75
C VAL A 17 19.06 18.82 15.45
N ALA A 18 19.20 17.54 15.17
CA ALA A 18 18.38 16.54 15.82
C ALA A 18 18.61 16.58 17.34
N PRO A 19 17.54 16.64 18.15
CA PRO A 19 17.66 16.54 19.60
C PRO A 19 18.18 15.15 20.00
N ASP A 20 18.59 15.01 21.27
CA ASP A 20 18.91 13.70 21.82
C ASP A 20 17.70 12.77 21.71
N PRO A 21 17.89 11.47 21.40
CA PRO A 21 16.79 10.51 21.29
C PRO A 21 16.09 10.32 22.65
N PRO A 22 14.76 10.07 22.66
CA PRO A 22 13.98 9.97 23.89
C PRO A 22 14.22 8.66 24.66
N GLY A 23 14.72 7.62 23.98
CA GLY A 23 14.90 6.29 24.56
C GLY A 23 16.36 5.91 24.79
N PRO A 24 16.60 4.85 25.57
CA PRO A 24 17.95 4.41 25.96
C PRO A 24 18.64 3.51 24.91
N HIS A 25 17.88 2.98 23.93
CA HIS A 25 18.40 1.98 22.98
C HIS A 25 19.05 2.69 21.78
N ILE A 26 20.28 3.16 22.00
CA ILE A 26 21.07 3.89 21.02
C ILE A 26 22.55 3.49 21.13
N ARG A 27 23.30 3.61 20.04
CA ARG A 27 24.71 3.19 19.95
C ARG A 27 24.87 1.70 20.25
N LEU A 28 23.99 0.92 19.65
CA LEU A 28 23.94 -0.52 19.80
C LEU A 28 25.11 -1.21 19.10
N THR A 29 25.34 -2.46 19.48
CA THR A 29 26.24 -3.39 18.82
C THR A 29 25.44 -4.55 18.23
N GLU A 30 26.05 -5.33 17.34
CA GLU A 30 25.43 -6.55 16.81
C GLU A 30 24.96 -7.51 17.92
N ALA A 31 25.67 -7.55 19.05
CA ALA A 31 25.30 -8.39 20.18
C ALA A 31 24.00 -7.96 20.87
N ASP A 32 23.66 -6.67 20.80
CA ASP A 32 22.42 -6.15 21.38
C ASP A 32 21.19 -6.51 20.54
N ILE A 33 21.39 -6.74 19.21
CA ILE A 33 20.33 -7.09 18.27
C ILE A 33 20.17 -8.61 18.15
N ALA A 34 21.22 -9.39 18.34
CA ALA A 34 21.22 -10.84 18.18
C ALA A 34 20.07 -11.61 18.88
N PRO A 35 19.50 -11.15 20.03
CA PRO A 35 18.34 -11.78 20.64
C PRO A 35 17.01 -11.58 19.91
N ALA A 36 16.93 -10.68 18.93
CA ALA A 36 15.70 -10.42 18.20
C ALA A 36 15.28 -11.59 17.31
N THR A 37 13.97 -11.75 17.11
CA THR A 37 13.43 -12.71 16.14
C THR A 37 13.70 -12.20 14.73
N ALA A 38 14.42 -12.98 13.94
CA ALA A 38 14.76 -12.64 12.57
C ALA A 38 14.16 -13.66 11.59
N TRP A 39 13.49 -13.15 10.54
CA TRP A 39 13.00 -13.97 9.43
C TRP A 39 13.93 -13.87 8.23
N THR A 40 14.08 -14.99 7.53
CA THR A 40 14.76 -15.00 6.24
C THR A 40 13.90 -14.31 5.17
N ASP A 41 14.50 -13.88 4.06
CA ASP A 41 13.78 -13.19 2.99
C ASP A 41 12.70 -14.05 2.32
N ASP A 42 12.84 -15.38 2.38
CA ASP A 42 11.85 -16.32 1.86
C ASP A 42 10.77 -16.71 2.88
N ALA A 43 10.91 -16.35 4.15
CA ALA A 43 9.93 -16.71 5.17
C ALA A 43 8.63 -15.93 4.95
N PRO A 44 7.47 -16.59 4.79
CA PRO A 44 6.19 -15.91 4.76
C PRO A 44 5.82 -15.44 6.16
N ILE A 45 5.53 -14.14 6.30
CA ILE A 45 5.11 -13.51 7.56
C ILE A 45 3.88 -12.63 7.34
N VAL A 46 3.08 -12.47 8.39
CA VAL A 46 1.86 -11.65 8.38
C VAL A 46 1.94 -10.61 9.47
N GLY A 47 1.69 -9.36 9.11
CA GLY A 47 1.65 -8.25 10.06
C GLY A 47 0.42 -7.37 9.89
N THR A 48 0.29 -6.40 10.78
CA THR A 48 -0.80 -5.42 10.72
C THR A 48 -0.34 -4.04 11.17
N TYR A 49 -0.97 -2.99 10.64
CA TYR A 49 -0.80 -1.63 11.13
C TYR A 49 -1.65 -1.43 12.37
N PHE A 50 -1.03 -0.92 13.44
CA PHE A 50 -1.65 -0.79 14.74
C PHE A 50 -1.81 0.69 15.10
N PHE A 51 -3.07 1.17 15.18
CA PHE A 51 -3.40 2.56 15.49
C PHE A 51 -3.58 2.72 17.00
N TYR A 52 -2.63 3.34 17.70
CA TYR A 52 -2.64 3.47 19.15
C TYR A 52 -2.94 4.89 19.67
N TRP A 53 -3.51 5.75 18.84
CA TRP A 53 -3.83 7.15 19.19
C TRP A 53 -5.10 7.36 20.03
N TYR A 54 -5.78 6.28 20.40
CA TYR A 54 -7.03 6.32 21.16
C TYR A 54 -6.81 6.50 22.64
N ASP A 55 -7.63 7.36 23.29
CA ASP A 55 -7.68 7.52 24.74
C ASP A 55 -9.11 7.81 25.21
N ARG A 56 -9.75 6.81 25.81
CA ARG A 56 -11.15 6.89 26.24
C ARG A 56 -11.37 7.95 27.31
N GLU A 57 -10.40 8.17 28.20
CA GLU A 57 -10.52 9.13 29.29
C GLU A 57 -10.55 10.56 28.77
N SER A 58 -9.65 10.93 27.88
CA SER A 58 -9.63 12.25 27.24
C SER A 58 -10.56 12.38 26.04
N THR A 59 -11.20 11.29 25.63
CA THR A 59 -12.01 11.16 24.41
C THR A 59 -11.22 11.37 23.10
N ALA A 60 -9.89 11.37 23.18
CA ALA A 60 -9.03 11.51 22.00
C ALA A 60 -9.32 10.39 21.01
N HIS A 61 -9.62 10.78 19.77
CA HIS A 61 -10.00 9.89 18.66
C HIS A 61 -11.27 9.05 18.89
N PHE A 62 -12.02 9.23 19.98
CA PHE A 62 -13.36 8.68 20.15
C PHE A 62 -14.45 9.68 19.76
N VAL A 63 -14.15 10.97 19.86
CA VAL A 63 -15.12 12.04 19.62
C VAL A 63 -14.51 13.08 18.70
N ASN A 64 -15.25 13.45 17.66
CA ASN A 64 -14.89 14.53 16.75
C ASN A 64 -14.90 15.90 17.46
N GLY A 65 -14.24 16.90 16.86
CA GLY A 65 -14.18 18.24 17.41
C GLY A 65 -15.52 18.96 17.56
N ASP A 66 -16.57 18.48 16.91
CA ASP A 66 -17.95 18.96 17.01
C ASP A 66 -18.80 18.18 18.05
N GLY A 67 -18.22 17.17 18.68
CA GLY A 67 -18.85 16.32 19.67
C GLY A 67 -19.58 15.10 19.11
N SER A 68 -19.56 14.88 17.80
CA SER A 68 -20.09 13.68 17.18
C SER A 68 -19.16 12.47 17.42
N ASP A 69 -19.71 11.27 17.28
CA ASP A 69 -18.93 10.05 17.29
C ASP A 69 -17.91 10.04 16.16
N ALA A 70 -16.65 9.70 16.48
CA ALA A 70 -15.60 9.64 15.49
C ALA A 70 -15.41 8.23 14.90
N LEU A 71 -16.05 7.22 15.49
CA LEU A 71 -15.86 5.83 15.15
C LEU A 71 -16.97 5.32 14.22
N VAL A 72 -16.62 4.44 13.29
CA VAL A 72 -17.54 3.63 12.51
C VAL A 72 -17.78 2.30 13.20
N ASP A 73 -16.71 1.68 13.67
CA ASP A 73 -16.74 0.45 14.45
C ASP A 73 -16.25 0.73 15.88
N HIS A 74 -16.82 0.04 16.88
CA HIS A 74 -16.61 0.35 18.29
C HIS A 74 -15.91 -0.82 19.01
N PRO A 75 -14.84 -0.57 19.78
CA PRO A 75 -14.19 -1.64 20.51
C PRO A 75 -15.15 -2.23 21.56
N THR A 76 -15.25 -3.56 21.63
CA THR A 76 -16.13 -4.26 22.57
C THR A 76 -15.83 -3.88 24.01
N ASN A 77 -14.57 -3.63 24.34
CA ASN A 77 -14.13 -3.19 25.66
C ASN A 77 -13.49 -1.81 25.59
N ALA A 78 -14.32 -0.76 25.53
CA ALA A 78 -13.87 0.62 25.46
C ALA A 78 -13.32 1.15 26.80
N ASP A 79 -13.65 0.54 27.93
CA ASP A 79 -13.15 0.96 29.24
C ASP A 79 -11.64 0.70 29.36
N GLY A 80 -10.88 1.77 29.65
CA GLY A 80 -9.43 1.69 29.70
C GLY A 80 -8.74 1.54 28.33
N TYR A 81 -9.48 1.79 27.24
CA TYR A 81 -8.90 1.82 25.88
C TYR A 81 -8.06 3.10 25.73
N SER A 82 -6.76 2.95 25.89
CA SER A 82 -5.83 4.08 25.93
C SER A 82 -4.39 3.66 25.64
N TRP A 83 -3.70 4.46 24.83
CA TRP A 83 -2.25 4.27 24.60
C TRP A 83 -1.42 4.30 25.89
N LYS A 84 -1.92 4.90 26.98
CA LYS A 84 -1.24 5.02 28.27
C LYS A 84 -1.32 3.74 29.10
N SER A 85 -2.15 2.78 28.71
CA SER A 85 -2.49 1.60 29.51
C SER A 85 -1.75 0.36 29.02
N ALA A 86 -0.78 -0.13 29.82
CA ALA A 86 -0.15 -1.41 29.55
C ALA A 86 -1.17 -2.58 29.58
N ASP A 87 -2.24 -2.48 30.37
CA ASP A 87 -3.29 -3.52 30.40
C ASP A 87 -4.11 -3.54 29.11
N TRP A 88 -4.31 -2.38 28.48
CA TRP A 88 -4.92 -2.30 27.15
C TRP A 88 -4.00 -2.93 26.09
N TRP A 89 -2.74 -2.53 26.07
CA TRP A 89 -1.76 -3.11 25.14
C TRP A 89 -1.65 -4.62 25.31
N GLU A 90 -1.65 -5.12 26.53
CA GLU A 90 -1.56 -6.56 26.81
C GLU A 90 -2.76 -7.33 26.26
N ARG A 91 -3.99 -6.78 26.35
CA ARG A 91 -5.19 -7.39 25.74
C ARG A 91 -5.09 -7.42 24.23
N GLU A 92 -4.78 -6.28 23.63
CA GLU A 92 -4.67 -6.17 22.17
C GLU A 92 -3.57 -7.09 21.63
N LEU A 93 -2.41 -7.17 22.28
CA LEU A 93 -1.34 -8.07 21.87
C LEU A 93 -1.73 -9.55 21.98
N ARG A 94 -2.57 -9.95 22.94
CA ARG A 94 -3.12 -11.31 23.00
C ARG A 94 -4.07 -11.57 21.83
N ASP A 95 -4.92 -10.62 21.51
CA ASP A 95 -5.82 -10.74 20.36
C ASP A 95 -5.04 -10.78 19.03
N VAL A 96 -3.92 -10.04 18.93
CA VAL A 96 -2.97 -10.14 17.80
C VAL A 96 -2.36 -11.55 17.70
N LEU A 97 -2.01 -12.17 18.84
CA LEU A 97 -1.53 -13.56 18.87
C LEU A 97 -2.63 -14.54 18.46
N ASP A 98 -3.87 -14.33 18.94
CA ASP A 98 -5.01 -15.14 18.54
C ASP A 98 -5.30 -15.02 17.03
N ALA A 99 -5.01 -13.87 16.42
CA ALA A 99 -5.07 -13.65 14.97
C ALA A 99 -3.90 -14.29 14.20
N GLU A 100 -2.97 -14.96 14.89
CA GLU A 100 -1.79 -15.60 14.28
C GLU A 100 -0.90 -14.59 13.51
N LEU A 101 -0.82 -13.34 13.97
CA LEU A 101 0.03 -12.31 13.37
C LEU A 101 1.44 -12.37 13.94
N ASP A 102 2.44 -12.28 13.07
CA ASP A 102 3.86 -12.39 13.43
C ASP A 102 4.39 -11.07 14.01
N PHE A 103 3.87 -9.93 13.54
CA PHE A 103 4.30 -8.61 14.01
C PHE A 103 3.20 -7.56 13.90
N ILE A 104 3.36 -6.51 14.69
CA ILE A 104 2.60 -5.26 14.57
C ILE A 104 3.50 -4.14 14.06
N ALA A 105 2.92 -3.18 13.35
CA ALA A 105 3.56 -1.94 12.96
C ALA A 105 2.78 -0.76 13.56
N PRO A 106 3.14 -0.30 14.79
CA PRO A 106 2.51 0.85 15.42
C PRO A 106 2.61 2.08 14.52
N VAL A 107 1.48 2.77 14.34
CA VAL A 107 1.38 4.00 13.55
C VAL A 107 2.02 5.15 14.32
N TYR A 108 3.16 5.61 13.86
CA TYR A 108 3.99 6.54 14.59
C TYR A 108 3.99 7.93 13.95
N TRP A 109 3.54 8.92 14.73
CA TRP A 109 3.54 10.35 14.39
C TRP A 109 4.64 11.09 15.15
N GLY A 110 5.82 10.51 15.23
CA GLY A 110 6.93 11.12 15.92
C GLY A 110 7.38 12.43 15.28
N VAL A 111 7.59 13.44 16.12
CA VAL A 111 8.20 14.71 15.73
C VAL A 111 9.39 14.93 16.65
N PRO A 112 10.63 14.95 16.13
CA PRO A 112 11.84 15.07 16.96
C PRO A 112 11.80 16.29 17.86
N GLY A 113 12.01 16.08 19.17
CA GLY A 113 11.96 17.13 20.20
C GLY A 113 10.59 17.35 20.86
N HIS A 114 9.52 16.72 20.39
CA HIS A 114 8.18 16.82 20.98
C HIS A 114 7.82 15.63 21.88
N TYR A 115 8.77 15.22 22.74
CA TYR A 115 8.69 13.97 23.49
C TYR A 115 7.75 14.03 24.71
N GLU A 116 7.67 15.18 25.39
CA GLU A 116 6.93 15.32 26.67
C GLU A 116 5.66 16.16 26.56
N SER A 117 5.48 16.86 25.46
CA SER A 117 4.35 17.79 25.30
C SER A 117 4.05 18.11 23.84
N GLY A 118 2.86 18.65 23.60
CA GLY A 118 2.42 19.05 22.27
C GLY A 118 1.51 18.01 21.60
N ARG A 119 1.09 18.30 20.38
CA ARG A 119 0.09 17.52 19.64
C ARG A 119 0.51 16.07 19.38
N PHE A 120 1.80 15.80 19.29
CA PHE A 120 2.32 14.50 18.85
C PHE A 120 2.94 13.68 19.99
N HIS A 121 2.94 14.18 21.22
CA HIS A 121 3.63 13.51 22.34
C HIS A 121 3.04 12.13 22.67
N TRP A 122 1.76 11.89 22.37
CA TRP A 122 1.12 10.59 22.53
C TRP A 122 1.85 9.45 21.80
N SER A 123 2.46 9.75 20.64
CA SER A 123 3.27 8.77 19.90
C SER A 123 4.48 8.27 20.69
N PHE A 124 5.04 9.13 21.53
CA PHE A 124 6.14 8.76 22.42
C PHE A 124 5.62 8.16 23.72
N GLU A 125 4.58 8.73 24.31
CA GLU A 125 3.97 8.30 25.56
C GLU A 125 3.40 6.88 25.49
N GLY A 126 2.91 6.43 24.33
CA GLY A 126 2.30 5.12 24.13
C GLY A 126 3.29 3.97 23.97
N LEU A 127 4.56 4.23 23.65
CA LEU A 127 5.54 3.16 23.41
C LEU A 127 6.06 2.49 24.70
N PRO A 128 6.34 3.20 25.81
CA PRO A 128 6.70 2.54 27.06
C PRO A 128 5.63 1.57 27.59
N PRO A 129 4.31 1.87 27.60
CA PRO A 129 3.27 0.89 27.94
C PRO A 129 3.21 -0.32 26.98
N LEU A 130 3.48 -0.13 25.69
CA LEU A 130 3.63 -1.25 24.76
C LEU A 130 4.79 -2.15 25.17
N VAL A 131 5.95 -1.57 25.48
CA VAL A 131 7.12 -2.34 25.94
C VAL A 131 6.81 -3.12 27.21
N GLU A 132 6.15 -2.47 28.19
CA GLU A 132 5.74 -3.12 29.43
C GLU A 132 4.80 -4.30 29.19
N ALA A 133 3.77 -4.12 28.35
CA ALA A 133 2.82 -5.18 28.00
C ALA A 133 3.52 -6.37 27.32
N TRP A 134 4.39 -6.06 26.34
CA TRP A 134 5.16 -7.09 25.64
C TRP A 134 6.05 -7.89 26.61
N GLU A 135 6.71 -7.22 27.54
CA GLU A 135 7.56 -7.87 28.55
C GLU A 135 6.75 -8.73 29.52
N ARG A 136 5.54 -8.30 29.90
CA ARG A 136 4.63 -9.09 30.74
C ARG A 136 4.23 -10.40 30.04
N LEU A 137 3.85 -10.34 28.77
CA LEU A 137 3.50 -11.52 27.97
C LEU A 137 4.69 -12.47 27.84
N SER A 138 5.86 -11.94 27.50
CA SER A 138 7.10 -12.72 27.40
C SER A 138 7.46 -13.38 28.73
N ALA A 139 7.32 -12.68 29.86
CA ALA A 139 7.56 -13.21 31.19
C ALA A 139 6.54 -14.28 31.60
N ALA A 140 5.32 -14.23 31.06
CA ALA A 140 4.29 -15.26 31.22
C ALA A 140 4.57 -16.53 30.36
N GLY A 141 5.59 -16.50 29.50
CA GLY A 141 5.96 -17.60 28.61
C GLY A 141 5.22 -17.59 27.26
N GLU A 142 4.53 -16.50 26.96
CA GLU A 142 3.92 -16.26 25.65
C GLU A 142 4.99 -15.74 24.67
N SER A 143 4.72 -15.82 23.38
CA SER A 143 5.60 -15.31 22.32
C SER A 143 4.92 -14.10 21.66
N PRO A 144 4.97 -12.90 22.27
CA PRO A 144 4.26 -11.74 21.75
C PRO A 144 4.76 -11.35 20.36
N PRO A 145 3.90 -10.70 19.53
CA PRO A 145 4.25 -10.30 18.17
C PRO A 145 5.45 -9.35 18.20
N GLN A 146 6.28 -9.44 17.17
CA GLN A 146 7.41 -8.52 17.02
C GLN A 146 6.92 -7.12 16.61
N VAL A 147 7.78 -6.11 16.77
CA VAL A 147 7.43 -4.70 16.53
C VAL A 147 8.23 -4.17 15.35
N ALA A 148 7.54 -3.80 14.28
CA ALA A 148 8.04 -3.01 13.17
C ALA A 148 7.68 -1.53 13.39
N LEU A 149 8.18 -0.63 12.55
CA LEU A 149 7.74 0.76 12.52
C LEU A 149 6.79 0.98 11.34
N PHE A 150 5.62 1.61 11.55
CA PHE A 150 4.90 2.30 10.49
C PHE A 150 5.05 3.82 10.70
N TYR A 151 5.96 4.43 9.93
CA TYR A 151 6.13 5.87 9.95
C TYR A 151 5.03 6.52 9.11
N ASP A 152 4.03 7.11 9.76
CA ASP A 152 3.07 7.99 9.10
C ASP A 152 3.75 9.30 8.73
N THR A 153 4.18 9.37 7.49
CA THR A 153 4.95 10.47 6.91
C THR A 153 4.16 11.77 6.74
N SER A 154 2.87 11.80 7.11
CA SER A 154 2.09 13.04 7.16
C SER A 154 2.74 14.11 8.05
N THR A 155 3.55 13.70 9.03
CA THR A 155 4.34 14.59 9.88
C THR A 155 5.41 15.38 9.12
N LEU A 156 5.85 14.93 7.95
CA LEU A 156 6.75 15.71 7.08
C LEU A 156 6.11 17.05 6.64
N ARG A 157 4.79 17.08 6.53
CA ARG A 157 4.01 18.30 6.21
C ARG A 157 3.38 18.93 7.43
N HIS A 158 2.94 18.14 8.38
CA HIS A 158 2.10 18.53 9.51
C HIS A 158 2.83 18.44 10.86
N SER A 159 4.12 18.76 10.91
CA SER A 159 4.97 18.69 12.11
C SER A 159 4.54 19.58 13.28
N GLY A 160 3.55 20.45 13.08
CA GLY A 160 3.10 21.41 14.12
C GLY A 160 3.95 22.67 14.24
N GLU A 161 5.13 22.72 13.61
CA GLU A 161 6.07 23.86 13.63
C GLU A 161 6.01 24.73 12.37
N GLY A 162 5.05 24.49 11.49
CA GLY A 162 4.95 25.16 10.20
C GLY A 162 6.05 24.77 9.21
N ARG A 163 6.82 23.73 9.51
CA ARG A 163 7.83 23.18 8.63
C ARG A 163 7.19 22.23 7.61
N HIS A 164 7.59 22.34 6.37
CA HIS A 164 7.32 21.34 5.33
C HIS A 164 8.67 20.77 4.92
N ILE A 165 8.92 19.52 5.30
CA ILE A 165 10.24 18.90 5.25
C ILE A 165 10.64 18.59 3.81
N ASP A 166 11.83 19.05 3.42
CA ASP A 166 12.43 18.89 2.10
C ASP A 166 13.54 17.83 2.18
N LEU A 167 13.24 16.62 1.73
CA LEU A 167 14.14 15.47 1.84
C LEU A 167 15.32 15.51 0.84
N THR A 168 15.40 16.51 0.00
CA THR A 168 16.58 16.77 -0.85
C THR A 168 17.68 17.51 -0.10
N THR A 169 17.38 18.02 1.11
CA THR A 169 18.31 18.78 1.95
C THR A 169 18.89 17.94 3.08
N ALA A 170 20.08 18.27 3.55
CA ALA A 170 20.70 17.60 4.71
C ALA A 170 19.81 17.71 5.97
N ASP A 171 19.22 18.89 6.22
CA ASP A 171 18.32 19.13 7.35
C ASP A 171 17.06 18.25 7.28
N GLY A 172 16.48 18.11 6.09
CA GLY A 172 15.29 17.29 5.89
C GLY A 172 15.58 15.79 6.05
N LYS A 173 16.72 15.31 5.56
CA LYS A 173 17.18 13.94 5.74
C LYS A 173 17.47 13.63 7.21
N GLU A 174 18.13 14.56 7.91
CA GLU A 174 18.37 14.40 9.36
C GLU A 174 17.07 14.39 10.16
N TRP A 175 16.07 15.22 9.80
CA TRP A 175 14.73 15.15 10.40
C TRP A 175 14.08 13.79 10.20
N PHE A 176 14.09 13.29 8.98
CA PHE A 176 13.51 12.01 8.62
C PHE A 176 14.17 10.86 9.39
N TYR A 177 15.50 10.84 9.40
CA TYR A 177 16.26 9.88 10.18
C TYR A 177 15.97 9.98 11.68
N ALA A 178 15.99 11.18 12.25
CA ALA A 178 15.75 11.39 13.67
C ALA A 178 14.38 10.88 14.10
N THR A 179 13.34 11.03 13.26
CA THR A 179 11.99 10.47 13.53
C THR A 179 12.04 8.95 13.66
N ILE A 180 12.71 8.25 12.74
CA ILE A 180 12.86 6.79 12.77
C ILE A 180 13.73 6.34 13.94
N ARG A 181 14.86 7.02 14.17
CA ARG A 181 15.76 6.79 15.31
C ARG A 181 15.01 6.86 16.64
N ASP A 182 14.19 7.87 16.81
CA ASP A 182 13.48 8.13 18.07
C ASP A 182 12.54 6.98 18.43
N PHE A 183 11.84 6.40 17.43
CA PHE A 183 11.03 5.20 17.64
C PHE A 183 11.87 4.03 18.15
N PHE A 184 12.93 3.67 17.41
CA PHE A 184 13.77 2.52 17.77
C PHE A 184 14.57 2.73 19.05
N SER A 185 14.82 3.99 19.43
CA SER A 185 15.43 4.27 20.73
C SER A 185 14.56 3.88 21.93
N LEU A 186 13.24 3.84 21.75
CA LEU A 186 12.24 3.49 22.77
C LEU A 186 11.91 2.00 22.80
N ILE A 187 12.08 1.30 21.69
CA ILE A 187 11.74 -0.12 21.57
C ILE A 187 12.98 -0.99 21.76
N PRO A 188 13.03 -1.87 22.80
CA PRO A 188 14.15 -2.78 23.01
C PRO A 188 14.44 -3.65 21.77
N PRO A 189 15.70 -3.84 21.36
CA PRO A 189 16.05 -4.62 20.16
C PRO A 189 15.45 -6.04 20.12
N LYS A 190 15.31 -6.70 21.29
CA LYS A 190 14.68 -8.03 21.39
C LYS A 190 13.23 -8.09 20.90
N MET A 191 12.56 -6.93 20.78
CA MET A 191 11.19 -6.81 20.30
C MET A 191 11.13 -6.51 18.79
N TRP A 192 12.24 -6.18 18.13
CA TRP A 192 12.21 -5.74 16.74
C TRP A 192 11.81 -6.87 15.80
N ALA A 193 10.96 -6.55 14.85
CA ALA A 193 10.66 -7.39 13.69
C ALA A 193 11.82 -7.28 12.71
N ILE A 194 12.70 -8.28 12.64
CA ILE A 194 13.92 -8.24 11.82
C ILE A 194 13.78 -9.08 10.56
N ARG A 195 14.11 -8.48 9.41
CA ARG A 195 14.22 -9.12 8.10
C ARG A 195 15.40 -8.52 7.34
N GLY A 196 16.06 -9.29 6.47
CA GLY A 196 17.23 -8.80 5.73
C GLY A 196 18.38 -8.28 6.62
N GLY A 197 18.39 -8.66 7.91
CA GLY A 197 19.41 -8.22 8.88
C GLY A 197 19.08 -6.92 9.63
N GLY A 198 17.94 -6.28 9.38
CA GLY A 198 17.52 -5.06 10.07
C GLY A 198 16.05 -5.01 10.43
N PRO A 199 15.64 -4.07 11.31
CA PRO A 199 14.25 -3.91 11.69
C PRO A 199 13.42 -3.36 10.53
N ILE A 200 12.18 -3.87 10.41
CA ILE A 200 11.26 -3.48 9.34
C ILE A 200 10.73 -2.07 9.60
N VAL A 201 10.81 -1.22 8.57
CA VAL A 201 10.31 0.16 8.56
C VAL A 201 9.37 0.36 7.38
N PHE A 202 8.08 0.50 7.66
CA PHE A 202 7.09 0.91 6.66
C PHE A 202 7.04 2.43 6.56
N LEU A 203 7.09 2.95 5.34
CA LEU A 203 6.94 4.38 5.06
C LEU A 203 5.60 4.64 4.37
N TYR A 204 4.78 5.50 4.96
CA TYR A 204 3.55 5.96 4.32
C TYR A 204 3.85 6.88 3.11
N SER A 205 2.88 7.54 2.55
CA SER A 205 2.96 8.29 1.30
C SER A 205 4.05 9.37 1.27
N ALA A 206 4.86 9.38 0.21
CA ALA A 206 5.84 10.42 -0.07
C ALA A 206 5.23 11.79 -0.43
N ALA A 207 3.92 11.85 -0.72
CA ALA A 207 3.22 13.08 -1.07
C ALA A 207 3.23 14.14 0.05
N PHE A 208 3.55 13.73 1.27
CA PHE A 208 3.70 14.64 2.42
C PHE A 208 5.08 15.30 2.52
N ALA A 209 6.08 14.81 1.81
CA ALA A 209 7.34 15.52 1.69
C ALA A 209 7.20 16.74 0.77
N LYS A 210 7.92 17.81 1.06
CA LYS A 210 7.99 18.99 0.18
C LYS A 210 8.67 18.65 -1.14
N ALA A 211 9.74 17.86 -1.06
CA ALA A 211 10.48 17.27 -2.17
C ALA A 211 11.24 16.06 -1.65
N GLN A 212 11.55 15.11 -2.54
CA GLN A 212 12.36 13.93 -2.24
C GLN A 212 13.33 13.62 -3.38
N ASP A 213 14.39 12.91 -3.06
CA ASP A 213 15.30 12.28 -4.01
C ASP A 213 15.74 10.89 -3.48
N THR A 214 16.37 10.11 -4.32
CA THR A 214 16.78 8.73 -3.98
C THR A 214 17.83 8.63 -2.87
N THR A 215 18.56 9.72 -2.60
CA THR A 215 19.66 9.72 -1.62
C THR A 215 19.18 9.80 -0.17
N VAL A 216 17.86 9.90 0.07
CA VAL A 216 17.29 9.86 1.41
C VAL A 216 17.50 8.48 2.06
N PHE A 217 17.44 7.40 1.26
CA PHE A 217 17.63 6.04 1.75
C PHE A 217 19.10 5.75 2.08
N ASP A 218 20.04 6.15 1.21
CA ASP A 218 21.48 6.05 1.51
C ASP A 218 21.82 6.76 2.83
N TYR A 219 21.22 7.95 3.04
CA TYR A 219 21.40 8.71 4.28
C TYR A 219 20.82 7.99 5.49
N LEU A 220 19.62 7.42 5.34
CA LEU A 220 18.97 6.61 6.39
C LEU A 220 19.86 5.44 6.80
N ASP A 221 20.36 4.66 5.84
CA ASP A 221 21.18 3.48 6.07
C ASP A 221 22.48 3.83 6.80
N GLU A 222 23.19 4.88 6.34
CA GLU A 222 24.43 5.35 6.96
C GLU A 222 24.21 5.73 8.44
N ARG A 223 23.18 6.54 8.68
CA ARG A 223 22.88 7.06 10.02
C ARG A 223 22.36 5.95 10.94
N PHE A 224 21.47 5.09 10.42
CA PHE A 224 20.90 3.99 11.19
C PHE A 224 21.98 2.97 11.59
N ARG A 225 22.89 2.63 10.68
CA ARG A 225 24.03 1.76 10.99
C ARG A 225 24.94 2.35 12.07
N ALA A 226 25.14 3.67 12.05
CA ALA A 226 25.96 4.34 13.06
C ALA A 226 25.38 4.25 14.48
N ASP A 227 24.06 4.29 14.61
CA ASP A 227 23.38 4.28 15.91
C ASP A 227 22.90 2.88 16.35
N PHE A 228 22.62 1.97 15.40
CA PHE A 228 21.97 0.68 15.67
C PHE A 228 22.76 -0.54 15.17
N ALA A 229 23.94 -0.37 14.60
CA ALA A 229 24.83 -1.43 14.10
C ALA A 229 24.22 -2.33 12.99
N CYS A 230 23.13 -1.93 12.37
CA CYS A 230 22.50 -2.58 11.21
C CYS A 230 21.88 -1.53 10.30
N GLU A 231 21.48 -1.91 9.10
CA GLU A 231 20.61 -1.12 8.22
C GLU A 231 19.15 -1.49 8.51
N PRO A 232 18.17 -0.58 8.31
CA PRO A 232 16.76 -0.94 8.41
C PRO A 232 16.32 -1.72 7.15
N TYR A 233 15.35 -2.61 7.29
CA TYR A 233 14.63 -3.20 6.14
C TYR A 233 13.50 -2.26 5.76
N VAL A 234 13.68 -1.48 4.69
CA VAL A 234 12.75 -0.41 4.30
C VAL A 234 11.68 -0.93 3.34
N VAL A 235 10.43 -0.80 3.75
CA VAL A 235 9.24 -1.06 2.93
C VAL A 235 8.59 0.27 2.57
N ARG A 236 8.83 0.74 1.36
CA ARG A 236 8.28 2.02 0.90
C ARG A 236 6.90 1.87 0.26
N GLU A 237 6.05 2.86 0.43
CA GLU A 237 4.83 2.99 -0.36
C GLU A 237 5.20 3.41 -1.81
N VAL A 238 4.37 3.03 -2.80
CA VAL A 238 4.66 3.20 -4.25
C VAL A 238 4.95 4.63 -4.70
N SER A 239 4.58 5.65 -3.93
CA SER A 239 4.85 7.06 -4.26
C SER A 239 6.30 7.50 -4.01
N TRP A 240 7.10 6.72 -3.27
CA TRP A 240 8.49 7.02 -3.01
C TRP A 240 9.38 6.69 -4.21
N GLN A 241 10.41 7.52 -4.43
CA GLN A 241 11.45 7.31 -5.43
C GLN A 241 12.65 6.59 -4.81
N GLY A 242 13.31 5.76 -5.60
CA GLY A 242 14.52 5.04 -5.20
C GLY A 242 14.27 3.56 -4.90
N GLU A 243 15.36 2.81 -4.84
CA GLU A 243 15.36 1.40 -4.49
C GLU A 243 15.30 1.23 -2.97
N THR A 244 14.56 0.23 -2.50
CA THR A 244 14.45 -0.20 -1.10
C THR A 244 14.24 -1.71 -1.06
N ASP A 245 14.23 -2.32 0.11
CA ASP A 245 14.10 -3.76 0.27
C ASP A 245 12.75 -4.30 -0.24
N ALA A 246 11.68 -3.54 -0.03
CA ALA A 246 10.35 -3.92 -0.50
C ALA A 246 9.45 -2.71 -0.81
N VAL A 247 8.37 -2.99 -1.55
CA VAL A 247 7.39 -1.99 -1.97
C VAL A 247 5.99 -2.47 -1.62
N TYR A 248 5.13 -1.56 -1.19
CA TYR A 248 3.71 -1.81 -1.00
C TYR A 248 2.87 -0.64 -1.52
N ALA A 249 1.57 -0.86 -1.66
CA ALA A 249 0.61 0.21 -1.89
C ALA A 249 -0.41 0.24 -0.75
N TRP A 250 -0.70 1.43 -0.23
CA TRP A 250 -1.79 1.63 0.73
C TRP A 250 -3.15 1.45 0.06
N GLY A 251 -4.17 1.06 0.83
CA GLY A 251 -5.53 0.84 0.37
C GLY A 251 -5.87 -0.63 0.16
N GLY A 252 -5.19 -1.55 0.85
CA GLY A 252 -5.53 -2.97 0.89
C GLY A 252 -6.95 -3.24 1.39
N ALA A 253 -7.48 -2.36 2.25
CA ALA A 253 -8.88 -2.39 2.68
C ALA A 253 -9.90 -2.09 1.56
N LEU A 254 -9.46 -1.54 0.43
CA LEU A 254 -10.26 -1.35 -0.79
C LEU A 254 -10.12 -2.51 -1.79
N GLY A 255 -9.37 -3.56 -1.44
CA GLY A 255 -9.04 -4.73 -2.25
C GLY A 255 -7.55 -5.00 -2.30
N LEU A 256 -7.17 -6.25 -2.49
CA LEU A 256 -5.79 -6.72 -2.51
C LEU A 256 -4.87 -5.82 -3.34
N LYS A 257 -3.71 -5.47 -2.76
CA LYS A 257 -2.60 -4.76 -3.43
C LYS A 257 -1.38 -5.70 -3.49
N PRO A 258 -1.21 -6.46 -4.58
CA PRO A 258 -0.21 -7.52 -4.65
C PRO A 258 1.16 -7.01 -5.13
N TYR A 259 1.84 -6.27 -4.29
CA TYR A 259 3.23 -5.85 -4.49
C TYR A 259 4.21 -6.81 -3.81
N SER A 260 5.49 -6.46 -3.68
CA SER A 260 6.45 -7.28 -2.93
C SER A 260 6.08 -7.45 -1.46
N VAL A 261 5.32 -6.49 -0.91
CA VAL A 261 4.48 -6.68 0.28
C VAL A 261 3.03 -6.60 -0.16
N ALA A 262 2.25 -7.65 0.08
CA ALA A 262 0.84 -7.65 -0.22
C ALA A 262 0.05 -6.93 0.89
N ALA A 263 -0.81 -5.98 0.52
CA ALA A 263 -1.73 -5.33 1.45
C ALA A 263 -3.17 -5.74 1.16
N LEU A 264 -3.92 -6.06 2.21
CA LEU A 264 -5.32 -6.47 2.13
C LEU A 264 -6.07 -6.08 3.41
N GLY A 265 -7.39 -5.99 3.37
CA GLY A 265 -8.20 -5.61 4.52
C GLY A 265 -9.66 -6.00 4.37
N PRO A 266 -10.46 -5.85 5.46
CA PRO A 266 -11.81 -6.42 5.54
C PRO A 266 -12.88 -5.63 4.79
N GLY A 267 -12.60 -4.43 4.36
CA GLY A 267 -13.51 -3.43 3.81
C GLY A 267 -13.13 -2.03 4.30
N TYR A 268 -13.92 -1.03 3.94
CA TYR A 268 -13.63 0.38 4.22
C TYR A 268 -14.93 1.15 4.43
N ASP A 269 -14.98 1.98 5.47
CA ASP A 269 -16.07 2.94 5.68
C ASP A 269 -15.56 4.17 6.43
N HIS A 270 -15.49 5.32 5.80
CA HIS A 270 -15.12 6.56 6.47
C HIS A 270 -16.30 7.53 6.69
N SER A 271 -17.51 7.01 6.77
CA SER A 271 -18.71 7.84 6.92
C SER A 271 -18.73 8.67 8.21
N ALA A 272 -18.01 8.26 9.25
CA ALA A 272 -17.84 9.02 10.49
C ALA A 272 -16.78 10.13 10.41
N VAL A 273 -15.96 10.20 9.34
CA VAL A 273 -14.90 11.22 9.21
C VAL A 273 -15.47 12.52 8.67
N PRO A 274 -15.48 13.63 9.45
CA PRO A 274 -16.09 14.88 9.04
C PRO A 274 -15.45 15.48 7.78
N GLY A 275 -16.29 15.98 6.88
CA GLY A 275 -15.86 16.74 5.71
C GLY A 275 -15.32 15.89 4.55
N ARG A 276 -15.44 14.58 4.61
CA ARG A 276 -15.21 13.67 3.48
C ARG A 276 -16.54 13.26 2.84
N ASP A 277 -16.53 13.10 1.52
CA ASP A 277 -17.65 12.41 0.84
C ASP A 277 -17.59 10.92 1.22
N PRO A 278 -18.68 10.28 1.66
CA PRO A 278 -18.66 8.90 2.10
C PRO A 278 -18.12 7.95 1.01
N LEU A 279 -17.14 7.13 1.37
CA LEU A 279 -16.67 6.00 0.58
C LEU A 279 -16.87 4.75 1.43
N VAL A 280 -17.61 3.79 0.91
CA VAL A 280 -17.90 2.54 1.59
C VAL A 280 -17.56 1.36 0.67
N VAL A 281 -16.76 0.44 1.17
CA VAL A 281 -16.54 -0.89 0.60
C VAL A 281 -17.06 -1.90 1.61
N GLU A 282 -18.19 -2.47 1.28
CA GLU A 282 -18.94 -3.38 2.14
C GLU A 282 -18.12 -4.64 2.50
N ARG A 283 -18.06 -5.00 3.77
CA ARG A 283 -17.40 -6.22 4.26
C ARG A 283 -18.12 -7.50 3.83
N ARG A 284 -19.39 -7.43 3.41
CA ARG A 284 -20.24 -8.54 2.94
C ARG A 284 -20.22 -9.77 3.87
N GLY A 285 -20.28 -9.53 5.19
CA GLY A 285 -20.20 -10.60 6.19
C GLY A 285 -18.86 -11.33 6.22
N GLY A 286 -17.80 -10.71 5.72
CA GLY A 286 -16.45 -11.25 5.65
C GLY A 286 -16.07 -11.80 4.27
N ASP A 287 -16.98 -11.86 3.30
CA ASP A 287 -16.67 -12.41 1.96
C ASP A 287 -15.64 -11.54 1.23
N PHE A 288 -15.71 -10.21 1.38
CA PHE A 288 -14.71 -9.32 0.79
C PHE A 288 -13.28 -9.62 1.28
N TYR A 289 -13.15 -9.89 2.57
CA TYR A 289 -11.85 -10.22 3.18
C TYR A 289 -11.35 -11.59 2.74
N ARG A 290 -12.25 -12.61 2.68
CA ARG A 290 -11.92 -13.94 2.16
C ARG A 290 -11.44 -13.88 0.72
N GLU A 291 -12.15 -13.15 -0.14
CA GLU A 291 -11.79 -12.98 -1.54
C GLU A 291 -10.40 -12.36 -1.72
N SER A 292 -10.05 -11.36 -0.89
CA SER A 292 -8.71 -10.76 -0.89
C SER A 292 -7.62 -11.76 -0.48
N TRP A 293 -7.87 -12.58 0.52
CA TRP A 293 -6.95 -13.63 0.95
C TRP A 293 -6.84 -14.76 -0.07
N ASP A 294 -7.97 -15.23 -0.61
CA ASP A 294 -7.99 -16.29 -1.63
C ASP A 294 -7.28 -15.83 -2.90
N ALA A 295 -7.45 -14.57 -3.30
CA ALA A 295 -6.69 -13.97 -4.39
C ALA A 295 -5.18 -13.95 -4.09
N LEU A 296 -4.75 -13.60 -2.86
CA LEU A 296 -3.35 -13.67 -2.47
C LEU A 296 -2.82 -15.10 -2.52
N LEU A 297 -3.59 -16.08 -2.04
CA LEU A 297 -3.20 -17.49 -2.06
C LEU A 297 -3.17 -18.09 -3.46
N SER A 298 -3.82 -17.47 -4.44
CA SER A 298 -3.81 -17.91 -5.84
C SER A 298 -2.54 -17.52 -6.60
N PHE A 299 -1.72 -16.61 -6.06
CA PHE A 299 -0.37 -16.39 -6.58
C PHE A 299 0.50 -17.62 -6.33
N HIS A 300 1.31 -17.99 -7.32
CA HIS A 300 2.24 -19.10 -7.14
C HIS A 300 3.20 -18.82 -5.97
N PRO A 301 3.41 -19.77 -5.04
CA PRO A 301 4.18 -19.54 -3.82
C PRO A 301 5.57 -18.92 -4.03
N ASP A 302 6.27 -19.26 -5.15
CA ASP A 302 7.59 -18.70 -5.45
C ASP A 302 7.56 -17.23 -5.88
N ARG A 303 6.43 -16.74 -6.36
CA ARG A 303 6.25 -15.35 -6.84
C ARG A 303 5.36 -14.50 -5.96
N ARG A 304 4.63 -15.15 -5.04
CA ARG A 304 3.78 -14.49 -4.07
C ARG A 304 4.62 -13.66 -3.09
N ALA A 305 4.10 -12.50 -2.69
CA ALA A 305 4.66 -11.71 -1.60
C ALA A 305 4.97 -12.58 -0.39
N LYS A 306 6.10 -12.34 0.26
CA LYS A 306 6.49 -13.04 1.49
C LYS A 306 6.06 -12.30 2.74
N ILE A 307 5.61 -11.06 2.61
CA ILE A 307 5.00 -10.27 3.67
C ILE A 307 3.56 -9.98 3.25
N ALA A 308 2.60 -10.32 4.10
CA ALA A 308 1.22 -9.89 3.99
C ALA A 308 0.92 -8.88 5.11
N MET A 309 0.37 -7.72 4.75
CA MET A 309 -0.02 -6.67 5.70
C MET A 309 -1.53 -6.52 5.72
N VAL A 310 -2.12 -6.68 6.90
CA VAL A 310 -3.55 -6.43 7.11
C VAL A 310 -3.76 -4.95 7.42
N GLU A 311 -4.57 -4.29 6.63
CA GLU A 311 -5.06 -2.94 6.83
C GLU A 311 -6.47 -2.97 7.40
N THR A 312 -6.64 -2.83 8.74
CA THR A 312 -5.69 -2.55 9.81
C THR A 312 -6.03 -3.37 11.06
N TRP A 313 -5.24 -3.27 12.14
CA TRP A 313 -5.67 -3.84 13.41
C TRP A 313 -6.91 -3.12 13.94
N ASN A 314 -6.85 -1.78 14.05
CA ASN A 314 -7.86 -1.00 14.76
C ASN A 314 -8.02 0.45 14.25
N GLU A 315 -8.03 0.66 12.92
CA GLU A 315 -8.42 1.98 12.39
C GLU A 315 -9.96 2.09 12.37
N LEU A 316 -10.50 2.41 13.55
CA LEU A 316 -11.93 2.42 13.82
C LEU A 316 -12.68 3.60 13.17
N HIS A 317 -11.97 4.64 12.72
CA HIS A 317 -12.58 5.78 11.99
C HIS A 317 -12.91 5.44 10.55
N GLU A 318 -12.15 4.51 9.97
CA GLU A 318 -12.23 4.16 8.55
C GLU A 318 -12.80 2.76 8.34
N GLY A 319 -13.28 2.09 9.42
CA GLY A 319 -13.91 0.78 9.31
C GLY A 319 -13.00 -0.25 8.61
N THR A 320 -11.70 -0.22 8.89
CA THR A 320 -10.72 -1.18 8.34
C THR A 320 -10.21 -2.15 9.39
N ASP A 321 -10.73 -2.05 10.58
CA ASP A 321 -10.32 -2.82 11.74
C ASP A 321 -10.64 -4.32 11.61
N ILE A 322 -9.77 -5.14 12.23
CA ILE A 322 -9.99 -6.58 12.42
C ILE A 322 -10.07 -6.95 13.91
N CYS A 323 -9.84 -6.02 14.83
CA CYS A 323 -9.88 -6.23 16.27
C CYS A 323 -11.30 -6.59 16.76
N ASP A 324 -11.44 -6.88 18.06
CA ASP A 324 -12.74 -7.21 18.68
C ASP A 324 -13.61 -5.94 18.78
N THR A 325 -14.69 -5.89 18.00
CA THR A 325 -15.63 -4.76 17.95
C THR A 325 -17.06 -5.21 18.29
N VAL A 326 -17.89 -4.24 18.67
CA VAL A 326 -19.32 -4.49 18.97
C VAL A 326 -20.06 -4.96 17.72
N GLU A 327 -19.67 -4.46 16.55
CA GLU A 327 -20.30 -4.73 15.26
C GLU A 327 -19.98 -6.13 14.73
N PHE A 328 -18.75 -6.62 14.95
CA PHE A 328 -18.28 -7.87 14.32
C PHE A 328 -17.75 -8.91 15.32
N GLY A 329 -17.59 -8.55 16.61
CA GLY A 329 -16.92 -9.42 17.58
C GLY A 329 -15.54 -9.82 17.11
N ARG A 330 -15.20 -11.08 17.31
CA ARG A 330 -13.87 -11.64 16.95
C ARG A 330 -13.81 -12.24 15.54
N GLN A 331 -14.84 -12.02 14.70
CA GLN A 331 -14.95 -12.66 13.39
C GLN A 331 -13.68 -12.48 12.54
N TYR A 332 -13.13 -11.27 12.48
CA TYR A 332 -11.96 -10.96 11.64
C TYR A 332 -10.64 -11.42 12.27
N ILE A 333 -10.55 -11.52 13.59
CA ILE A 333 -9.45 -12.19 14.29
C ILE A 333 -9.37 -13.65 13.87
N ASP A 334 -10.49 -14.39 13.99
CA ASP A 334 -10.56 -15.81 13.65
C ASP A 334 -10.27 -16.07 12.17
N MET A 335 -10.80 -15.23 11.28
CA MET A 335 -10.52 -15.32 9.84
C MET A 335 -9.06 -15.04 9.53
N THR A 336 -8.46 -14.03 10.16
CA THR A 336 -7.04 -13.70 9.97
C THR A 336 -6.16 -14.85 10.42
N ALA A 337 -6.46 -15.49 11.55
CA ALA A 337 -5.73 -16.65 12.07
C ALA A 337 -5.75 -17.83 11.08
N GLU A 338 -6.93 -18.13 10.50
CA GLU A 338 -7.07 -19.17 9.48
C GLU A 338 -6.16 -18.87 8.27
N TYR A 339 -6.30 -17.68 7.69
CA TYR A 339 -5.59 -17.34 6.46
C TYR A 339 -4.10 -17.08 6.68
N ALA A 340 -3.68 -16.52 7.80
CA ALA A 340 -2.26 -16.36 8.15
C ALA A 340 -1.58 -17.75 8.25
N THR A 341 -2.25 -18.73 8.83
CA THR A 341 -1.77 -20.12 8.90
C THR A 341 -1.62 -20.73 7.50
N ARG A 342 -2.62 -20.59 6.63
CA ARG A 342 -2.60 -21.07 5.24
C ARG A 342 -1.50 -20.39 4.42
N PHE A 343 -1.33 -19.08 4.60
CA PHE A 343 -0.29 -18.29 3.93
C PHE A 343 1.11 -18.77 4.33
N ARG A 344 1.38 -18.94 5.64
CA ARG A 344 2.66 -19.46 6.14
C ARG A 344 2.93 -20.91 5.73
N ALA A 345 1.90 -21.72 5.61
CA ALA A 345 2.01 -23.09 5.10
C ALA A 345 2.33 -23.16 3.60
N GLY A 346 2.35 -22.03 2.89
CA GLY A 346 2.59 -21.98 1.45
C GLY A 346 1.41 -22.57 0.64
N GLU A 347 0.20 -22.58 1.20
CA GLU A 347 -0.98 -23.05 0.47
C GLU A 347 -1.14 -22.29 -0.83
N HIS A 348 -1.46 -23.00 -1.91
CA HIS A 348 -1.72 -22.45 -3.22
C HIS A 348 -3.10 -22.91 -3.68
N THR A 349 -3.96 -21.94 -3.96
CA THR A 349 -5.26 -22.16 -4.59
C THR A 349 -5.16 -21.78 -6.05
N THR A 350 -5.90 -22.49 -6.90
CA THR A 350 -5.99 -22.17 -8.33
C THR A 350 -7.42 -21.75 -8.65
N TYR A 351 -7.55 -20.74 -9.47
CA TYR A 351 -8.85 -20.41 -10.04
C TYR A 351 -9.31 -21.55 -10.95
N ALA A 352 -10.57 -21.91 -10.84
CA ALA A 352 -11.25 -22.81 -11.74
C ALA A 352 -12.52 -22.13 -12.26
N GLY A 353 -12.75 -22.16 -13.56
CA GLY A 353 -13.86 -21.44 -14.15
C GLY A 353 -14.17 -21.80 -15.57
N SER A 354 -14.97 -20.98 -16.19
CA SER A 354 -15.52 -21.26 -17.53
C SER A 354 -14.49 -21.15 -18.65
N TYR A 355 -13.30 -20.60 -18.36
CA TYR A 355 -12.29 -20.31 -19.39
C TYR A 355 -10.98 -21.09 -19.21
N ASP A 356 -10.94 -22.11 -18.33
CA ASP A 356 -9.74 -22.94 -18.08
C ASP A 356 -9.15 -23.55 -19.35
N ASP A 357 -10.02 -24.06 -20.22
CA ASP A 357 -9.65 -24.72 -21.47
C ASP A 357 -9.86 -23.80 -22.72
N ALA A 358 -10.19 -22.54 -22.52
CA ALA A 358 -10.43 -21.63 -23.62
C ALA A 358 -9.13 -21.27 -24.35
N GLU A 359 -9.17 -21.23 -25.68
CA GLU A 359 -8.04 -20.76 -26.49
C GLU A 359 -7.97 -19.22 -26.54
N GLN A 360 -9.09 -18.56 -26.34
CA GLN A 360 -9.21 -17.10 -26.34
C GLN A 360 -10.32 -16.63 -25.42
N VAL A 361 -10.18 -15.36 -24.98
CA VAL A 361 -11.20 -14.55 -24.32
C VAL A 361 -11.33 -13.23 -25.05
N GLU A 362 -12.52 -12.59 -24.97
CA GLU A 362 -12.76 -11.37 -25.73
C GLU A 362 -13.81 -10.46 -25.11
N VAL A 363 -13.79 -9.19 -25.53
CA VAL A 363 -14.87 -8.24 -25.31
C VAL A 363 -15.23 -7.55 -26.64
N ALA A 364 -16.51 -7.56 -26.97
CA ALA A 364 -17.05 -6.71 -28.02
C ALA A 364 -17.61 -5.43 -27.39
N LEU A 365 -17.13 -4.30 -27.89
CA LEU A 365 -17.44 -2.96 -27.39
C LEU A 365 -18.57 -2.32 -28.24
N GLY A 366 -19.75 -2.95 -28.17
CA GLY A 366 -20.97 -2.46 -28.80
C GLY A 366 -21.77 -1.48 -27.94
N CYS A 367 -23.03 -1.20 -28.31
CA CYS A 367 -23.94 -0.44 -27.45
C CYS A 367 -24.15 -1.10 -26.09
N GLU A 368 -24.16 -2.43 -26.08
CA GLU A 368 -24.01 -3.23 -24.87
C GLU A 368 -22.64 -3.95 -24.93
N LEU A 369 -22.01 -4.11 -23.77
CA LEU A 369 -20.74 -4.84 -23.69
C LEU A 369 -21.03 -6.35 -23.75
N GLU A 370 -20.35 -7.05 -24.65
CA GLU A 370 -20.38 -8.52 -24.72
C GLU A 370 -19.02 -9.04 -24.18
N GLU A 371 -19.00 -9.39 -22.90
CA GLU A 371 -17.80 -9.85 -22.18
C GLU A 371 -17.78 -11.38 -22.16
N ALA A 372 -16.77 -11.95 -22.81
CA ALA A 372 -16.53 -13.40 -22.87
C ALA A 372 -15.14 -13.71 -22.30
N GLY A 373 -15.00 -13.67 -20.97
CA GLY A 373 -13.73 -13.89 -20.27
C GLY A 373 -12.73 -12.73 -20.38
N LEU A 374 -13.10 -11.63 -21.00
CA LEU A 374 -12.38 -10.36 -21.00
C LEU A 374 -13.34 -9.23 -20.67
N ARG A 375 -13.02 -8.44 -19.66
CA ARG A 375 -13.87 -7.38 -19.13
C ARG A 375 -13.25 -5.99 -19.35
N LEU A 376 -14.08 -5.01 -19.71
CA LEU A 376 -13.68 -3.60 -19.68
C LEU A 376 -13.79 -3.05 -18.26
N VAL A 377 -12.68 -2.62 -17.68
CA VAL A 377 -12.65 -1.93 -16.37
C VAL A 377 -12.77 -0.43 -16.60
N ASN A 378 -13.97 0.10 -16.41
CA ASN A 378 -14.29 1.49 -16.71
C ASN A 378 -14.37 2.32 -15.42
N GLY A 379 -13.39 3.16 -15.18
CA GLY A 379 -13.30 4.00 -13.97
C GLY A 379 -11.88 4.47 -13.65
N GLY A 380 -11.73 5.19 -12.55
CA GLY A 380 -10.43 5.71 -12.11
C GLY A 380 -9.80 6.69 -13.11
N ASP A 381 -8.55 6.44 -13.49
CA ASP A 381 -7.82 7.21 -14.52
C ASP A 381 -8.03 6.68 -15.95
N GLY A 382 -8.83 5.61 -16.13
CA GLY A 382 -9.25 5.06 -17.40
C GLY A 382 -10.75 5.08 -17.56
N ALA A 383 -11.26 5.77 -18.58
CA ALA A 383 -12.68 5.85 -18.87
C ALA A 383 -12.95 5.81 -20.38
N MET A 384 -13.96 5.05 -20.74
CA MET A 384 -14.50 4.98 -22.10
C MET A 384 -16.01 5.24 -22.10
N GLU A 385 -16.55 5.64 -23.24
CA GLU A 385 -17.98 5.80 -23.45
C GLU A 385 -18.43 5.17 -24.78
N ALA A 386 -19.63 4.64 -24.78
CA ALA A 386 -20.20 4.04 -25.98
C ALA A 386 -20.41 5.11 -27.09
N ALA A 387 -20.08 4.73 -28.31
CA ALA A 387 -20.19 5.58 -29.49
C ALA A 387 -20.58 4.75 -30.72
N VAL A 388 -21.06 5.42 -31.75
CA VAL A 388 -21.27 4.83 -33.09
C VAL A 388 -20.49 5.69 -34.08
N ILE A 389 -19.48 5.12 -34.73
CA ILE A 389 -18.63 5.85 -35.66
C ILE A 389 -18.67 5.12 -37.03
N ASP A 390 -19.08 5.84 -38.06
CA ASP A 390 -19.25 5.30 -39.42
C ASP A 390 -20.13 4.03 -39.50
N GLY A 391 -21.14 3.95 -38.60
CA GLY A 391 -22.06 2.82 -38.49
C GLY A 391 -21.52 1.61 -37.73
N VAL A 392 -20.33 1.70 -37.14
CA VAL A 392 -19.74 0.68 -36.28
C VAL A 392 -19.95 1.09 -34.82
N GLU A 393 -20.54 0.20 -34.04
CA GLU A 393 -20.64 0.35 -32.58
C GLU A 393 -19.26 0.15 -31.95
N CYS A 394 -18.89 1.03 -31.04
CA CYS A 394 -17.55 1.04 -30.41
C CYS A 394 -17.60 1.78 -29.08
N TRP A 395 -16.49 1.76 -28.35
CA TRP A 395 -16.26 2.64 -27.21
C TRP A 395 -15.06 3.54 -27.48
N GLU A 396 -15.16 4.79 -27.05
CA GLU A 396 -14.14 5.82 -27.24
C GLU A 396 -13.59 6.28 -25.89
N THR A 397 -12.26 6.43 -25.79
CA THR A 397 -11.61 6.92 -24.57
C THR A 397 -12.01 8.35 -24.26
N ARG A 398 -12.27 8.65 -22.98
CA ARG A 398 -12.62 9.99 -22.48
C ARG A 398 -11.44 10.68 -21.80
N PRO A 399 -11.46 12.03 -21.69
CA PRO A 399 -10.55 12.76 -20.84
C PRO A 399 -10.64 12.27 -19.39
N ASN A 400 -9.48 12.04 -18.78
CA ASN A 400 -9.40 11.73 -17.37
C ASN A 400 -9.64 13.02 -16.55
N VAL A 401 -10.38 12.91 -15.46
CA VAL A 401 -10.61 14.03 -14.51
C VAL A 401 -9.35 14.37 -13.71
N HIS A 402 -8.37 13.45 -13.65
CA HIS A 402 -7.13 13.59 -12.89
C HIS A 402 -5.91 14.01 -13.73
N GLY A 403 -6.08 14.22 -15.06
CA GLY A 403 -4.96 14.62 -15.93
C GLY A 403 -5.21 14.41 -17.41
N PRO A 404 -4.24 14.70 -18.26
CA PRO A 404 -4.36 14.58 -19.72
C PRO A 404 -4.27 13.14 -20.24
N ALA A 405 -3.83 12.19 -19.39
CA ALA A 405 -3.68 10.79 -19.78
C ALA A 405 -5.04 10.15 -20.09
N ARG A 406 -5.06 9.25 -21.06
CA ARG A 406 -6.25 8.50 -21.49
C ARG A 406 -5.90 7.03 -21.54
N TYR A 407 -6.65 6.25 -20.78
CA TYR A 407 -6.44 4.83 -20.67
C TYR A 407 -7.75 4.07 -20.89
N ALA A 408 -7.63 2.84 -21.41
CA ALA A 408 -8.70 1.84 -21.40
C ALA A 408 -8.13 0.58 -20.75
N TYR A 409 -8.72 0.13 -19.66
CA TYR A 409 -8.26 -1.02 -18.89
C TYR A 409 -9.07 -2.27 -19.19
N PHE A 410 -8.39 -3.41 -19.24
CA PHE A 410 -8.98 -4.72 -19.53
C PHE A 410 -8.50 -5.75 -18.53
N ASP A 411 -9.44 -6.54 -18.04
CA ASP A 411 -9.27 -7.58 -17.04
C ASP A 411 -9.62 -8.94 -17.66
N VAL A 412 -8.67 -9.87 -17.62
CA VAL A 412 -8.80 -11.21 -18.16
C VAL A 412 -9.30 -12.13 -17.04
N ASP A 413 -10.29 -12.98 -17.32
CA ASP A 413 -10.80 -13.94 -16.34
C ASP A 413 -9.66 -14.81 -15.79
N GLU A 414 -9.56 -14.91 -14.48
CA GLU A 414 -8.48 -15.58 -13.77
C GLU A 414 -8.41 -17.08 -14.12
N SER A 415 -9.52 -17.71 -14.48
CA SER A 415 -9.52 -19.10 -14.94
C SER A 415 -8.90 -19.26 -16.33
N PHE A 416 -8.90 -18.19 -17.13
CA PHE A 416 -8.14 -18.21 -18.37
C PHE A 416 -6.63 -18.06 -18.12
N LEU A 417 -6.21 -17.06 -17.36
CA LEU A 417 -4.80 -16.82 -17.08
C LEU A 417 -4.61 -16.03 -15.79
N PHE A 418 -3.95 -16.60 -14.80
CA PHE A 418 -3.56 -15.91 -13.57
C PHE A 418 -2.18 -16.34 -13.09
N ASP A 419 -1.24 -15.40 -13.00
CA ASP A 419 0.14 -15.56 -12.46
C ASP A 419 0.88 -16.83 -12.98
N GLU A 420 0.64 -17.22 -14.21
CA GLU A 420 1.28 -18.39 -14.82
C GLU A 420 2.71 -18.06 -15.25
N ALA A 421 3.69 -18.88 -14.83
CA ALA A 421 5.09 -18.67 -15.18
C ALA A 421 5.33 -18.86 -16.67
N GLY A 422 5.90 -17.84 -17.30
CA GLY A 422 6.28 -17.90 -18.72
C GLY A 422 5.11 -17.81 -19.70
N ALA A 423 3.93 -17.45 -19.24
CA ALA A 423 2.75 -17.29 -20.09
C ALA A 423 3.01 -16.32 -21.26
N ARG A 424 2.46 -16.69 -22.41
CA ARG A 424 2.53 -15.89 -23.63
C ARG A 424 1.13 -15.73 -24.20
N VAL A 425 0.81 -14.51 -24.59
CA VAL A 425 -0.48 -14.21 -25.24
C VAL A 425 -0.30 -13.31 -26.45
N SER A 426 -1.29 -13.30 -27.33
CA SER A 426 -1.45 -12.20 -28.29
C SER A 426 -2.72 -11.43 -27.97
N ILE A 427 -2.64 -10.11 -28.04
CA ILE A 427 -3.77 -9.21 -27.89
C ILE A 427 -4.07 -8.59 -29.24
N ASP A 428 -5.27 -8.84 -29.77
CA ASP A 428 -5.78 -8.19 -30.96
C ASP A 428 -6.70 -7.04 -30.55
N VAL A 429 -6.39 -5.84 -31.01
CA VAL A 429 -7.21 -4.63 -30.78
C VAL A 429 -7.78 -4.15 -32.10
N THR A 430 -9.10 -4.16 -32.25
CA THR A 430 -9.78 -3.59 -33.42
C THR A 430 -10.14 -2.14 -33.10
N TYR A 431 -9.48 -1.22 -33.78
CA TYR A 431 -9.54 0.22 -33.53
C TYR A 431 -9.81 1.02 -34.81
N ARG A 432 -10.26 2.25 -34.63
CA ARG A 432 -10.36 3.23 -35.71
C ARG A 432 -9.03 3.97 -35.88
N ASP A 433 -8.49 3.95 -37.08
CA ASP A 433 -7.20 4.60 -37.41
C ASP A 433 -7.38 6.12 -37.57
N ALA A 434 -7.76 6.79 -36.48
CA ALA A 434 -7.91 8.23 -36.36
C ALA A 434 -8.06 8.67 -34.88
N GLY A 435 -7.81 9.93 -34.61
CA GLY A 435 -8.20 10.59 -33.35
C GLY A 435 -7.09 10.63 -32.28
N CYS A 436 -5.92 10.06 -32.53
CA CYS A 436 -4.75 10.15 -31.65
C CYS A 436 -3.46 10.02 -32.48
N ASP A 437 -2.30 10.26 -31.86
CA ASP A 437 -1.00 10.09 -32.55
C ASP A 437 -0.59 8.60 -32.58
N ALA A 438 -0.82 7.91 -31.46
CA ALA A 438 -0.51 6.50 -31.28
C ALA A 438 -1.27 5.94 -30.06
N PHE A 439 -1.28 4.63 -29.92
CA PHE A 439 -1.60 3.97 -28.66
C PHE A 439 -0.58 2.85 -28.37
N GLU A 440 -0.42 2.54 -27.09
CA GLU A 440 0.51 1.54 -26.58
C GLU A 440 -0.25 0.55 -25.68
N VAL A 441 0.14 -0.74 -25.73
CA VAL A 441 -0.28 -1.71 -24.73
C VAL A 441 0.70 -1.68 -23.57
N ASN A 442 0.20 -1.44 -22.36
CA ASN A 442 0.95 -1.69 -21.13
C ASN A 442 0.30 -2.85 -20.39
N TYR A 443 1.08 -3.84 -19.96
CA TYR A 443 0.54 -5.08 -19.40
C TYR A 443 1.21 -5.50 -18.10
N ASP A 444 0.53 -6.30 -17.31
CA ASP A 444 1.04 -6.90 -16.08
C ASP A 444 2.02 -8.03 -16.42
N ALA A 445 3.32 -7.73 -16.28
CA ALA A 445 4.44 -8.60 -16.66
C ALA A 445 5.18 -9.17 -15.45
N ALA A 446 5.84 -10.31 -15.69
CA ALA A 446 6.74 -10.94 -14.72
C ALA A 446 8.12 -10.26 -14.64
N ASP A 447 8.41 -9.32 -15.54
CA ASP A 447 9.68 -8.57 -15.55
C ASP A 447 9.65 -7.47 -14.49
N THR A 448 10.15 -7.76 -13.30
CA THR A 448 10.25 -6.81 -12.19
C THR A 448 11.26 -5.70 -12.43
N THR A 449 12.11 -5.81 -13.46
CA THR A 449 13.05 -4.74 -13.85
C THR A 449 12.39 -3.66 -14.71
N ALA A 450 11.17 -3.90 -15.20
CA ALA A 450 10.39 -2.90 -15.89
C ALA A 450 10.04 -1.75 -14.92
N SER A 451 10.31 -0.55 -15.35
CA SER A 451 10.46 0.66 -14.50
C SER A 451 9.20 1.10 -13.76
N VAL A 452 8.03 0.58 -14.08
CA VAL A 452 6.77 1.01 -13.47
C VAL A 452 6.19 -0.11 -12.64
N ARG A 453 6.06 0.12 -11.33
CA ARG A 453 5.37 -0.76 -10.37
C ARG A 453 5.73 -2.24 -10.52
N GLU A 454 7.03 -2.56 -10.55
CA GLU A 454 7.53 -3.93 -10.62
C GLU A 454 6.97 -4.74 -11.81
N GLY A 455 6.84 -4.09 -12.97
CA GLY A 455 6.35 -4.71 -14.19
C GLY A 455 4.83 -4.70 -14.39
N ALA A 456 4.06 -4.09 -13.49
CA ALA A 456 2.60 -4.00 -13.63
C ALA A 456 2.12 -3.20 -14.85
N PHE A 457 3.01 -2.43 -15.49
CA PHE A 457 2.76 -1.66 -16.70
C PHE A 457 3.91 -1.78 -17.69
N ALA A 458 4.44 -2.99 -17.88
CA ALA A 458 5.48 -3.23 -18.90
C ALA A 458 4.97 -2.87 -20.29
N SER A 459 5.86 -2.34 -21.15
CA SER A 459 5.49 -2.01 -22.53
C SER A 459 5.31 -3.26 -23.37
N GLY A 460 4.13 -3.40 -23.98
CA GLY A 460 3.81 -4.47 -24.95
C GLY A 460 3.97 -4.03 -26.40
N GLY A 461 4.40 -2.79 -26.64
CA GLY A 461 4.54 -2.21 -27.97
C GLY A 461 3.49 -1.13 -28.28
N SER A 462 3.68 -0.42 -29.37
CA SER A 462 2.84 0.71 -29.79
C SER A 462 2.45 0.65 -31.26
N VAL A 463 1.34 1.32 -31.58
CA VAL A 463 0.84 1.50 -32.95
C VAL A 463 0.71 3.00 -33.22
N SER A 464 1.35 3.47 -34.29
CA SER A 464 1.14 4.84 -34.80
C SER A 464 -0.13 4.90 -35.65
N ILE A 465 -0.91 5.94 -35.44
CA ILE A 465 -2.14 6.20 -36.18
C ILE A 465 -1.84 6.90 -37.50
N GLY A 466 -2.46 6.44 -38.57
CA GLY A 466 -2.25 6.97 -39.91
C GLY A 466 -3.33 7.95 -40.41
N ASP A 467 -4.31 8.28 -39.56
CA ASP A 467 -5.47 9.15 -39.87
C ASP A 467 -6.24 8.74 -41.14
N THR A 468 -6.30 7.44 -41.44
CA THR A 468 -7.06 6.95 -42.61
C THR A 468 -8.54 6.92 -42.35
N GLY A 469 -8.98 6.93 -41.09
CA GLY A 469 -10.37 6.75 -40.71
C GLY A 469 -10.91 5.33 -40.89
N GLU A 470 -10.09 4.39 -41.28
CA GLU A 470 -10.48 2.98 -41.46
C GLU A 470 -10.44 2.21 -40.14
N TRP A 471 -11.26 1.16 -40.02
CA TRP A 471 -11.15 0.21 -38.95
C TRP A 471 -10.02 -0.79 -39.23
N LYS A 472 -9.09 -0.94 -38.28
CA LYS A 472 -7.91 -1.80 -38.40
C LYS A 472 -7.79 -2.68 -37.16
N THR A 473 -7.04 -3.77 -37.29
CA THR A 473 -6.68 -4.61 -36.14
C THR A 473 -5.17 -4.60 -35.97
N ALA A 474 -4.72 -4.30 -34.76
CA ALA A 474 -3.33 -4.42 -34.35
C ALA A 474 -3.18 -5.63 -33.45
N THR A 475 -2.10 -6.39 -33.64
CA THR A 475 -1.74 -7.56 -32.82
C THR A 475 -0.50 -7.26 -32.01
N PHE A 476 -0.54 -7.52 -30.71
CA PHE A 476 0.58 -7.41 -29.79
C PHE A 476 0.91 -8.80 -29.25
N ASP A 477 2.11 -9.29 -29.52
CA ASP A 477 2.60 -10.57 -28.98
C ASP A 477 3.38 -10.30 -27.69
N LEU A 478 2.83 -10.75 -26.55
CA LEU A 478 3.36 -10.52 -25.22
C LEU A 478 3.96 -11.80 -24.63
N ALA A 479 5.02 -11.65 -23.86
CA ALA A 479 5.69 -12.74 -23.17
C ALA A 479 5.88 -12.43 -21.69
N GLY A 480 5.86 -13.46 -20.84
CA GLY A 480 6.00 -13.28 -19.40
C GLY A 480 4.81 -12.54 -18.79
N CYS A 481 3.60 -12.78 -19.30
CA CYS A 481 2.39 -12.20 -18.76
C CYS A 481 2.10 -12.79 -17.38
N ARG A 482 1.92 -11.94 -16.37
CA ARG A 482 1.41 -12.37 -15.05
C ARG A 482 -0.10 -12.39 -15.05
N PHE A 483 -0.71 -11.33 -15.51
CA PHE A 483 -2.15 -11.12 -15.48
C PHE A 483 -2.71 -11.47 -14.10
N ALA A 484 -2.31 -10.67 -13.13
CA ALA A 484 -2.63 -10.83 -11.71
C ALA A 484 -3.24 -9.54 -11.14
N ASN A 485 -3.96 -8.81 -11.98
CA ASN A 485 -4.72 -7.61 -11.67
C ASN A 485 -3.88 -6.45 -11.11
N ARG A 486 -2.53 -6.44 -11.33
CA ARG A 486 -1.64 -5.41 -10.79
C ARG A 486 -1.68 -4.08 -11.56
N ALA A 487 -2.27 -4.07 -12.76
CA ALA A 487 -2.44 -2.86 -13.56
C ALA A 487 -3.72 -2.10 -13.16
N ASN A 488 -3.76 -1.54 -11.95
CA ASN A 488 -4.91 -0.82 -11.37
C ASN A 488 -6.19 -1.70 -11.27
N GLY A 489 -6.05 -2.97 -10.92
CA GLY A 489 -7.17 -3.92 -10.84
C GLY A 489 -7.57 -4.49 -12.21
N ALA A 490 -6.65 -4.48 -13.16
CA ALA A 490 -6.77 -5.06 -14.49
C ALA A 490 -5.42 -5.70 -14.88
N ASP A 491 -5.36 -6.36 -16.03
CA ASP A 491 -4.17 -7.07 -16.53
C ASP A 491 -3.41 -6.30 -17.60
N PHE A 492 -4.10 -5.48 -18.34
CA PHE A 492 -3.47 -4.58 -19.29
C PHE A 492 -4.32 -3.35 -19.58
N ARG A 493 -3.69 -2.35 -20.20
CA ARG A 493 -4.36 -1.15 -20.67
C ARG A 493 -3.87 -0.74 -22.04
N LEU A 494 -4.72 0.01 -22.73
CA LEU A 494 -4.34 0.83 -23.88
C LEU A 494 -4.04 2.24 -23.37
N ALA A 495 -2.81 2.71 -23.55
CA ALA A 495 -2.39 4.07 -23.24
C ALA A 495 -2.42 4.90 -24.54
N VAL A 496 -3.25 5.94 -24.58
CA VAL A 496 -3.47 6.76 -25.79
C VAL A 496 -2.58 7.98 -25.75
N LEU A 497 -1.85 8.22 -26.82
CA LEU A 497 -0.85 9.28 -26.96
C LEU A 497 -1.35 10.38 -27.90
N GLY A 498 -1.06 11.63 -27.58
CA GLY A 498 -1.39 12.80 -28.37
C GLY A 498 -2.16 13.85 -27.56
N ALA A 499 -2.14 15.11 -28.06
CA ALA A 499 -2.93 16.19 -27.46
C ALA A 499 -4.41 16.00 -27.83
N ASP A 500 -5.29 16.09 -26.83
CA ASP A 500 -6.75 15.86 -26.98
C ASP A 500 -7.13 14.52 -27.64
N ALA A 501 -6.23 13.55 -27.54
CA ALA A 501 -6.34 12.25 -28.20
C ALA A 501 -7.58 11.46 -27.77
N ARG A 502 -8.19 10.74 -28.71
CA ARG A 502 -9.25 9.77 -28.48
C ARG A 502 -8.99 8.52 -29.29
N LEU A 503 -9.22 7.39 -28.69
CA LEU A 503 -9.09 6.08 -29.37
C LEU A 503 -10.47 5.41 -29.33
N ALA A 504 -11.00 5.09 -30.50
CA ALA A 504 -12.19 4.28 -30.63
C ALA A 504 -11.81 2.82 -30.86
N VAL A 505 -12.39 1.92 -30.05
CA VAL A 505 -12.14 0.48 -30.06
C VAL A 505 -13.49 -0.25 -30.16
N SER A 506 -13.57 -1.24 -31.04
CA SER A 506 -14.80 -2.04 -31.22
C SER A 506 -14.69 -3.46 -30.68
N ARG A 507 -13.47 -4.01 -30.56
CA ARG A 507 -13.24 -5.37 -30.05
C ARG A 507 -11.83 -5.52 -29.54
N VAL A 508 -11.67 -6.30 -28.46
CA VAL A 508 -10.39 -6.76 -27.97
C VAL A 508 -10.45 -8.27 -27.75
N VAL A 509 -9.41 -9.00 -28.20
CA VAL A 509 -9.30 -10.46 -28.07
C VAL A 509 -7.95 -10.80 -27.51
N VAL A 510 -7.90 -11.64 -26.48
CA VAL A 510 -6.69 -12.20 -25.91
C VAL A 510 -6.63 -13.69 -26.25
N ARG A 511 -5.52 -14.16 -26.84
CA ARG A 511 -5.31 -15.57 -27.17
C ARG A 511 -4.07 -16.11 -26.49
N ARG A 512 -4.17 -17.32 -25.95
CA ARG A 512 -2.98 -18.06 -25.52
C ARG A 512 -2.08 -18.34 -26.73
N ARG A 513 -0.79 -18.17 -26.53
CA ARG A 513 0.25 -18.59 -27.45
C ARG A 513 0.96 -19.77 -26.81
N ASP A 514 1.20 -20.81 -27.58
CA ASP A 514 1.70 -22.16 -27.25
C ASP A 514 2.37 -22.28 -25.86
N ARG A 515 1.84 -23.27 -25.10
CA ARG A 515 2.48 -23.78 -23.88
C ARG A 515 3.84 -24.42 -24.21
#